data_3ad2ce705b06ae5af6bc5491934cc635
#
_entry.id   3ad2ce705b06ae5af6bc5491934cc635
#
_cell.length_a   1.000
_cell.length_b   1.000
_cell.length_c   1.000
_cell.angle_alpha   90.00
_cell.angle_beta   90.00
_cell.angle_gamma   90.00
#
_symmetry.space_group_name_H-M   'P 1'
#
loop_
_entity.id
_entity.type
_entity.pdbx_description
1 polymer ?
#
loop_
_entity_poly.entity_id
_entity_poly.type
_entity_poly.pdbx_seq_one_letter_code
_entity_poly.pdbx_strand_id
1 'polypeptide(L)'
;MKKRALAPVLTAAMVLGLTACGGSSNGAATDSAADGQTAGTETEAEAPASATGEKILSVQVGPNPETIDPALNSAVDGGNMLLHSFECLLAVDEDGQLIPGQAESYEVSEDGLTWTFHLRKDAKWSDGSAVTSADFVNTIKRSLDGKTSKSIYADMLSPIVGATEAYAGTASVDNVGVTAPDDYTIEFKLVKPCSYFLKLIAMQCCYPSKAGIATNENETWYTDPKTNLANGAFYMTEYVQGQYYKLKKNPNYYDADKVYLEDITVKFIDDATAAVSAYKTNEVDFATNLPAYVMSEYQGKSDLVLQPNITTRFILFNVTKAPFNNDKVRRAISMALSRAEICKTVGDDYEASTQFIAKYMLSNLGTGKKFSDESGEMVTEDIAKAKSLLAEAGYPNGAGFPTVTYNYPNNEQDKLIAQAIQAQLKSALNINVELNGMESQVCVSERKSGNFDMTRHNWTADYDDAMDYLLMWTSTSGLNDAGIKDADYDKLCEDATAELDETKRNTIMHDAEKLLVTDKAYVAPLATNKTICLLNPKYTGYSFDSSGQILLKFIKAAE
;
A
#
# COMPACT_ATOMS: atom_id res chain seq x y z
N MET A 1 45.45 13.14 -22.11
CA MET A 1 46.13 14.44 -21.86
C MET A 1 45.10 15.55 -21.89
N LYS A 2 44.80 16.13 -20.78
CA LYS A 2 44.67 17.53 -20.37
C LYS A 2 43.84 17.60 -19.07
N LYS A 3 44.58 17.80 -18.00
CA LYS A 3 44.11 18.18 -16.64
C LYS A 3 43.61 19.63 -16.68
N ARG A 4 42.54 19.93 -15.94
CA ARG A 4 42.25 21.24 -15.32
C ARG A 4 41.41 20.92 -14.08
N ALA A 5 41.91 21.01 -12.97
CA ALA A 5 42.27 22.04 -12.01
C ALA A 5 41.05 22.54 -11.22
N LEU A 6 40.98 22.11 -9.95
CA LEU A 6 40.13 22.63 -8.87
C LEU A 6 40.55 24.06 -8.49
N ALA A 7 39.60 24.88 -8.08
CA ALA A 7 39.83 26.00 -7.19
C ALA A 7 38.73 26.06 -6.12
N PRO A 8 39.06 26.24 -4.83
CA PRO A 8 38.12 26.38 -3.73
C PRO A 8 37.83 27.86 -3.46
N VAL A 9 36.62 28.18 -3.02
CA VAL A 9 36.29 29.48 -2.47
C VAL A 9 35.77 29.36 -1.05
N LEU A 10 36.41 30.15 -0.24
CA LEU A 10 36.42 30.28 1.20
C LEU A 10 35.05 30.61 1.83
N THR A 11 34.92 30.03 3.02
CA THR A 11 34.18 30.46 4.21
C THR A 11 34.32 31.93 4.58
N ALA A 12 33.23 32.54 5.02
CA ALA A 12 33.25 33.69 5.93
C ALA A 12 32.12 33.56 6.97
N ALA A 13 32.53 33.26 8.20
CA ALA A 13 31.74 33.38 9.41
C ALA A 13 31.68 34.86 9.86
N MET A 14 30.51 35.29 10.35
CA MET A 14 30.47 36.44 11.25
C MET A 14 29.54 36.12 12.43
N VAL A 15 30.24 36.07 13.58
CA VAL A 15 29.72 36.10 14.95
C VAL A 15 29.71 37.56 15.41
N LEU A 16 28.72 37.96 16.21
CA LEU A 16 28.68 39.03 17.22
C LEU A 16 27.18 39.43 17.40
N GLY A 17 26.62 39.58 18.58
CA GLY A 17 27.08 39.61 19.94
C GLY A 17 25.88 39.86 20.86
N LEU A 18 26.01 39.26 22.02
CA LEU A 18 25.11 39.48 23.17
C LEU A 18 25.26 40.91 23.74
N THR A 19 24.19 41.49 24.22
CA THR A 19 24.20 42.36 25.40
C THR A 19 22.88 42.25 26.18
N ALA A 20 23.04 41.88 27.43
CA ALA A 20 22.04 41.87 28.50
C ALA A 20 22.12 43.19 29.28
N CYS A 21 20.99 43.60 29.85
CA CYS A 21 20.82 44.37 31.12
C CYS A 21 19.30 44.62 31.23
N GLY A 22 18.56 44.24 32.23
CA GLY A 22 18.77 44.33 33.66
C GLY A 22 18.05 45.56 34.23
N GLY A 23 16.97 45.37 35.03
CA GLY A 23 16.39 46.48 35.77
C GLY A 23 14.98 46.25 36.30
N SER A 24 14.91 45.81 37.56
CA SER A 24 13.71 45.79 38.40
C SER A 24 13.24 47.20 38.82
N SER A 25 11.94 47.39 39.07
CA SER A 25 11.48 47.96 40.33
C SER A 25 9.96 48.09 40.43
N ASN A 26 9.47 47.63 41.51
CA ASN A 26 8.27 47.80 42.34
C ASN A 26 7.49 49.13 42.25
N GLY A 27 6.18 49.02 42.61
CA GLY A 27 5.38 50.10 43.18
C GLY A 27 3.89 49.86 42.97
N ALA A 28 3.25 49.22 43.84
CA ALA A 28 2.22 49.47 44.86
C ALA A 28 1.00 50.32 44.43
N ALA A 29 -0.12 49.65 44.55
CA ALA A 29 -1.45 49.95 45.13
C ALA A 29 -1.97 51.38 45.20
N THR A 30 -3.26 51.54 44.84
CA THR A 30 -4.39 51.97 45.74
C THR A 30 -5.70 52.02 44.97
N ASP A 31 -6.65 51.33 45.46
CA ASP A 31 -8.00 51.56 45.97
C ASP A 31 -8.80 52.76 45.39
N SER A 32 -10.04 52.49 44.97
CA SER A 32 -11.34 52.78 45.59
C SER A 32 -12.49 52.67 44.58
N ALA A 33 -13.38 51.78 44.85
CA ALA A 33 -14.74 51.89 45.38
C ALA A 33 -15.83 52.51 44.47
N ALA A 34 -16.80 51.64 44.21
CA ALA A 34 -18.25 51.73 44.35
C ALA A 34 -19.07 52.62 43.41
N ASP A 35 -20.01 52.10 42.74
CA ASP A 35 -21.48 52.04 42.89
C ASP A 35 -22.13 51.67 41.58
N GLY A 36 -22.96 50.68 41.48
CA GLY A 36 -24.31 50.53 41.93
C GLY A 36 -25.27 50.48 40.74
N GLN A 37 -26.03 49.38 40.73
CA GLN A 37 -27.40 49.21 40.22
C GLN A 37 -27.64 48.62 38.85
N THR A 38 -28.20 47.48 38.95
CA THR A 38 -29.53 46.84 38.68
C THR A 38 -29.71 46.13 37.37
N ALA A 39 -29.85 44.84 37.55
CA ALA A 39 -30.81 43.89 36.98
C ALA A 39 -31.49 44.21 35.66
N GLY A 40 -31.19 43.34 34.71
CA GLY A 40 -32.02 43.01 33.57
C GLY A 40 -31.76 41.57 33.19
N THR A 41 -32.57 40.68 33.76
CA THR A 41 -32.61 39.25 33.41
C THR A 41 -33.32 39.15 32.04
N GLU A 42 -32.58 39.10 30.96
CA GLU A 42 -33.08 38.57 29.71
C GLU A 42 -32.62 37.13 29.60
N THR A 43 -33.59 36.25 29.76
CA THR A 43 -33.49 34.82 29.45
C THR A 43 -33.36 34.72 27.91
N GLU A 44 -32.15 34.64 27.41
CA GLU A 44 -31.95 34.12 26.07
C GLU A 44 -32.36 32.66 26.09
N ALA A 45 -33.43 32.37 25.39
CA ALA A 45 -33.83 31.03 25.06
C ALA A 45 -32.72 30.42 24.20
N GLU A 46 -32.01 29.43 24.72
CA GLU A 46 -31.20 28.51 23.95
C GLU A 46 -32.06 27.95 22.80
N ALA A 47 -31.78 28.41 21.59
CA ALA A 47 -32.26 27.74 20.40
C ALA A 47 -31.67 26.31 20.43
N PRO A 48 -32.45 25.27 20.08
CA PRO A 48 -31.89 23.93 20.00
C PRO A 48 -30.77 23.94 18.99
N ALA A 49 -29.56 23.57 19.46
CA ALA A 49 -28.44 23.31 18.59
C ALA A 49 -28.89 22.28 17.56
N SER A 50 -29.12 22.73 16.33
CA SER A 50 -29.29 21.81 15.21
C SER A 50 -27.94 21.09 15.10
N ALA A 51 -27.96 19.79 15.25
CA ALA A 51 -26.82 18.92 14.97
C ALA A 51 -26.56 18.95 13.46
N THR A 52 -25.96 20.03 12.97
CA THR A 52 -25.26 20.06 11.69
C THR A 52 -23.93 19.36 11.94
N GLY A 53 -23.91 18.03 11.77
CA GLY A 53 -22.66 17.29 11.72
C GLY A 53 -21.73 18.00 10.74
N GLU A 54 -20.49 18.27 11.15
CA GLU A 54 -19.51 18.94 10.30
C GLU A 54 -19.26 18.09 9.06
N LYS A 55 -19.62 18.62 7.89
CA LYS A 55 -19.35 17.98 6.58
C LYS A 55 -17.95 18.30 6.08
N ILE A 56 -17.05 18.65 6.98
CA ILE A 56 -15.67 19.07 6.71
C ILE A 56 -14.73 18.12 7.42
N LEU A 57 -13.71 17.63 6.74
CA LEU A 57 -12.72 16.70 7.29
C LEU A 57 -11.31 17.19 7.00
N SER A 58 -10.43 17.12 8.00
CA SER A 58 -8.99 17.34 7.83
C SER A 58 -8.24 16.02 8.01
N VAL A 59 -7.41 15.65 7.02
CA VAL A 59 -6.73 14.36 6.95
C VAL A 59 -5.23 14.55 6.84
N GLN A 60 -4.44 13.71 7.50
CA GLN A 60 -3.01 13.57 7.27
C GLN A 60 -2.75 12.28 6.48
N VAL A 61 -1.90 12.35 5.43
CA VAL A 61 -1.61 11.22 4.54
C VAL A 61 -0.10 10.91 4.36
N GLY A 62 0.78 11.53 5.11
CA GLY A 62 2.24 11.34 4.97
C GLY A 62 2.90 12.45 4.15
N PRO A 63 4.02 12.16 3.45
CA PRO A 63 4.74 13.16 2.67
C PRO A 63 3.95 13.64 1.44
N ASN A 64 4.41 14.76 0.88
CA ASN A 64 3.91 15.18 -0.43
C ASN A 64 4.32 14.15 -1.50
N PRO A 65 3.38 13.60 -2.28
CA PRO A 65 3.71 12.63 -3.30
C PRO A 65 4.57 13.24 -4.43
N GLU A 66 5.37 12.40 -5.05
CA GLU A 66 6.15 12.77 -6.23
C GLU A 66 5.22 13.15 -7.38
N THR A 67 4.15 12.40 -7.55
CA THR A 67 3.15 12.64 -8.59
C THR A 67 1.77 12.14 -8.15
N ILE A 68 0.73 12.81 -8.64
CA ILE A 68 -0.67 12.36 -8.60
C ILE A 68 -1.25 12.20 -10.02
N ASP A 69 -0.38 11.91 -11.00
CA ASP A 69 -0.81 11.42 -12.30
C ASP A 69 -1.09 9.91 -12.19
N PRO A 70 -2.31 9.43 -12.45
CA PRO A 70 -2.66 8.01 -12.34
C PRO A 70 -1.72 7.08 -13.12
N ALA A 71 -1.32 7.48 -14.33
CA ALA A 71 -0.43 6.68 -15.18
C ALA A 71 1.00 6.56 -14.62
N LEU A 72 1.43 7.47 -13.75
CA LEU A 72 2.82 7.57 -13.28
C LEU A 72 2.97 7.27 -11.79
N ASN A 73 1.91 7.37 -11.00
CA ASN A 73 1.98 7.13 -9.56
C ASN A 73 2.32 5.66 -9.28
N SER A 74 3.27 5.46 -8.38
CA SER A 74 3.69 4.14 -7.89
C SER A 74 3.86 4.10 -6.37
N ALA A 75 3.33 5.12 -5.68
CA ALA A 75 3.49 5.27 -4.24
C ALA A 75 2.13 5.39 -3.52
N VAL A 76 2.07 4.89 -2.29
CA VAL A 76 0.85 4.89 -1.47
C VAL A 76 0.36 6.30 -1.17
N ASP A 77 1.28 7.25 -0.97
CA ASP A 77 0.97 8.66 -0.72
C ASP A 77 0.23 9.32 -1.90
N GLY A 78 0.70 9.13 -3.14
CA GLY A 78 -0.02 9.57 -4.34
C GLY A 78 -1.34 8.82 -4.52
N GLY A 79 -1.35 7.53 -4.23
CA GLY A 79 -2.54 6.69 -4.26
C GLY A 79 -3.66 7.20 -3.38
N ASN A 80 -3.35 7.59 -2.14
CA ASN A 80 -4.30 8.19 -1.21
C ASN A 80 -4.96 9.47 -1.73
N MET A 81 -4.35 10.15 -2.69
CA MET A 81 -4.95 11.32 -3.34
C MET A 81 -5.81 10.93 -4.53
N LEU A 82 -5.32 10.00 -5.35
CA LEU A 82 -5.97 9.60 -6.59
C LEU A 82 -7.34 8.96 -6.37
N LEU A 83 -7.48 8.06 -5.40
CA LEU A 83 -8.71 7.31 -5.14
C LEU A 83 -9.91 8.17 -4.71
N HIS A 84 -9.67 9.44 -4.32
CA HIS A 84 -10.73 10.36 -3.97
C HIS A 84 -11.27 11.13 -5.18
N SER A 85 -10.38 11.39 -6.14
CA SER A 85 -10.69 12.20 -7.33
C SER A 85 -11.05 11.37 -8.55
N PHE A 86 -10.58 10.12 -8.61
CA PHE A 86 -10.81 9.24 -9.76
C PHE A 86 -11.51 7.95 -9.35
N GLU A 87 -12.27 7.40 -10.27
CA GLU A 87 -12.88 6.08 -10.14
C GLU A 87 -12.69 5.30 -11.44
N CYS A 88 -12.31 4.03 -11.31
CA CYS A 88 -12.01 3.17 -12.44
C CYS A 88 -13.26 2.52 -13.04
N LEU A 89 -13.07 1.58 -13.97
CA LEU A 89 -14.13 0.72 -14.53
C LEU A 89 -14.89 0.00 -13.41
N LEU A 90 -14.15 -0.49 -12.42
CA LEU A 90 -14.68 -1.05 -11.18
C LEU A 90 -14.37 -0.11 -10.03
N ALA A 91 -15.23 -0.11 -9.02
CA ALA A 91 -15.08 0.61 -7.76
C ALA A 91 -14.94 -0.38 -6.60
N VAL A 92 -14.65 0.12 -5.41
CA VAL A 92 -14.70 -0.67 -4.17
C VAL A 92 -15.83 -0.17 -3.27
N ASP A 93 -16.51 -1.10 -2.61
CA ASP A 93 -17.53 -0.83 -1.60
C ASP A 93 -16.93 -0.60 -0.20
N GLU A 94 -17.79 -0.47 0.81
CA GLU A 94 -17.39 -0.27 2.22
C GLU A 94 -16.60 -1.46 2.79
N ASP A 95 -16.75 -2.65 2.23
CA ASP A 95 -16.06 -3.88 2.65
C ASP A 95 -14.78 -4.17 1.82
N GLY A 96 -14.41 -3.26 0.91
CA GLY A 96 -13.25 -3.39 0.03
C GLY A 96 -13.46 -4.33 -1.16
N GLN A 97 -14.73 -4.73 -1.45
CA GLN A 97 -15.06 -5.62 -2.55
C GLN A 97 -15.16 -4.86 -3.87
N LEU A 98 -14.71 -5.48 -4.98
CA LEU A 98 -14.92 -4.90 -6.31
C LEU A 98 -16.39 -4.96 -6.70
N ILE A 99 -16.90 -3.81 -7.09
CA ILE A 99 -18.27 -3.61 -7.59
C ILE A 99 -18.24 -2.84 -8.91
N PRO A 100 -19.34 -2.83 -9.69
CA PRO A 100 -19.46 -1.94 -10.84
C PRO A 100 -19.20 -0.47 -10.45
N GLY A 101 -18.31 0.20 -11.20
CA GLY A 101 -17.95 1.60 -11.02
C GLY A 101 -18.39 2.43 -12.24
N GLN A 102 -17.41 2.93 -13.00
CA GLN A 102 -17.69 3.64 -14.25
C GLN A 102 -18.23 2.70 -15.35
N ALA A 103 -17.96 1.39 -15.26
CA ALA A 103 -18.64 0.38 -16.05
C ALA A 103 -19.82 -0.20 -15.26
N GLU A 104 -21.02 -0.23 -15.86
CA GLU A 104 -22.21 -0.86 -15.28
C GLU A 104 -22.17 -2.39 -15.38
N SER A 105 -21.49 -2.92 -16.39
CA SER A 105 -21.35 -4.34 -16.66
C SER A 105 -20.13 -4.63 -17.52
N TYR A 106 -19.76 -5.90 -17.57
CA TYR A 106 -18.75 -6.41 -18.48
C TYR A 106 -19.12 -7.82 -18.97
N GLU A 107 -18.54 -8.21 -20.10
CA GLU A 107 -18.67 -9.53 -20.70
C GLU A 107 -17.27 -10.09 -21.00
N VAL A 108 -17.15 -11.43 -20.90
CA VAL A 108 -15.91 -12.15 -21.21
C VAL A 108 -16.21 -13.19 -22.28
N SER A 109 -15.38 -13.25 -23.32
CA SER A 109 -15.50 -14.28 -24.35
C SER A 109 -15.25 -15.69 -23.80
N GLU A 110 -15.79 -16.72 -24.43
CA GLU A 110 -15.65 -18.12 -24.00
C GLU A 110 -14.20 -18.58 -23.85
N ASP A 111 -13.28 -18.01 -24.64
CA ASP A 111 -11.84 -18.29 -24.58
C ASP A 111 -11.10 -17.44 -23.51
N GLY A 112 -11.81 -16.55 -22.81
CA GLY A 112 -11.24 -15.67 -21.79
C GLY A 112 -10.30 -14.58 -22.33
N LEU A 113 -10.24 -14.37 -23.65
CA LEU A 113 -9.27 -13.47 -24.29
C LEU A 113 -9.82 -12.08 -24.58
N THR A 114 -11.14 -11.92 -24.67
CA THR A 114 -11.75 -10.62 -24.93
C THR A 114 -12.65 -10.22 -23.77
N TRP A 115 -12.40 -9.03 -23.23
CA TRP A 115 -13.18 -8.42 -22.13
C TRP A 115 -13.82 -7.14 -22.65
N THR A 116 -15.14 -7.06 -22.61
CA THR A 116 -15.92 -5.91 -23.08
C THR A 116 -16.60 -5.25 -21.90
N PHE A 117 -16.32 -3.97 -21.65
CA PHE A 117 -16.90 -3.17 -20.57
C PHE A 117 -17.89 -2.16 -21.14
N HIS A 118 -19.06 -2.06 -20.53
CA HIS A 118 -20.12 -1.12 -20.87
C HIS A 118 -20.15 0.00 -19.84
N LEU A 119 -19.79 1.21 -20.27
CA LEU A 119 -19.73 2.38 -19.40
C LEU A 119 -21.13 2.93 -19.12
N ARG A 120 -21.30 3.47 -17.93
CA ARG A 120 -22.51 4.23 -17.58
C ARG A 120 -22.57 5.53 -18.35
N LYS A 121 -23.80 5.90 -18.77
CA LYS A 121 -24.03 7.10 -19.60
C LYS A 121 -24.24 8.38 -18.78
N ASP A 122 -24.41 8.25 -17.47
CA ASP A 122 -24.58 9.35 -16.51
C ASP A 122 -23.27 9.80 -15.87
N ALA A 123 -22.16 9.09 -16.12
CA ALA A 123 -20.83 9.47 -15.61
C ALA A 123 -20.34 10.78 -16.22
N LYS A 124 -19.88 11.68 -15.36
CA LYS A 124 -19.38 12.99 -15.75
C LYS A 124 -18.08 13.34 -15.04
N TRP A 125 -17.27 14.10 -15.72
CA TRP A 125 -16.17 14.83 -15.12
C TRP A 125 -16.69 15.96 -14.24
N SER A 126 -15.83 16.47 -13.36
CA SER A 126 -16.15 17.58 -12.43
C SER A 126 -16.56 18.89 -13.14
N ASP A 127 -16.17 19.06 -14.40
CA ASP A 127 -16.62 20.17 -15.26
C ASP A 127 -17.99 19.93 -15.93
N GLY A 128 -18.60 18.79 -15.71
CA GLY A 128 -19.90 18.38 -16.29
C GLY A 128 -19.82 17.71 -17.66
N SER A 129 -18.64 17.62 -18.27
CA SER A 129 -18.45 16.88 -19.52
C SER A 129 -18.57 15.37 -19.29
N ALA A 130 -19.01 14.61 -20.31
CA ALA A 130 -19.15 13.16 -20.20
C ALA A 130 -17.80 12.46 -19.99
N VAL A 131 -17.80 11.41 -19.18
CA VAL A 131 -16.74 10.42 -19.13
C VAL A 131 -16.97 9.43 -20.27
N THR A 132 -15.95 9.16 -21.06
CA THR A 132 -16.05 8.31 -22.24
C THR A 132 -14.98 7.23 -22.26
N SER A 133 -15.17 6.23 -23.08
CA SER A 133 -14.20 5.16 -23.33
C SER A 133 -12.82 5.67 -23.75
N ALA A 134 -12.77 6.80 -24.47
CA ALA A 134 -11.54 7.45 -24.89
C ALA A 134 -10.66 7.89 -23.70
N ASP A 135 -11.27 8.29 -22.57
CA ASP A 135 -10.54 8.73 -21.38
C ASP A 135 -9.78 7.56 -20.72
N PHE A 136 -10.35 6.36 -20.69
CA PHE A 136 -9.70 5.13 -20.21
C PHE A 136 -8.60 4.65 -21.17
N VAL A 137 -8.93 4.58 -22.47
CA VAL A 137 -7.96 4.19 -23.50
C VAL A 137 -6.76 5.14 -23.50
N ASN A 138 -6.99 6.44 -23.25
CA ASN A 138 -5.93 7.44 -23.12
C ASN A 138 -4.93 7.06 -22.01
N THR A 139 -5.40 6.76 -20.79
CA THR A 139 -4.51 6.42 -19.68
C THR A 139 -3.72 5.14 -19.96
N ILE A 140 -4.37 4.08 -20.44
CA ILE A 140 -3.70 2.80 -20.75
C ILE A 140 -2.59 3.01 -21.81
N LYS A 141 -2.90 3.72 -22.90
CA LYS A 141 -1.92 4.01 -23.96
C LYS A 141 -0.79 4.91 -23.49
N ARG A 142 -1.09 5.91 -22.65
CA ARG A 142 -0.05 6.77 -22.04
C ARG A 142 0.91 5.96 -21.16
N SER A 143 0.39 5.06 -20.33
CA SER A 143 1.21 4.20 -19.46
C SER A 143 2.11 3.28 -20.29
N LEU A 144 1.64 2.81 -21.43
CA LEU A 144 2.35 1.84 -22.30
C LEU A 144 3.21 2.48 -23.40
N ASP A 145 3.21 3.81 -23.56
CA ASP A 145 4.09 4.45 -24.53
C ASP A 145 5.55 4.48 -24.04
N GLY A 146 6.31 3.45 -24.36
CA GLY A 146 7.71 3.30 -23.94
C GLY A 146 8.68 4.38 -24.41
N LYS A 147 8.24 5.31 -25.27
CA LYS A 147 9.03 6.46 -25.70
C LYS A 147 8.90 7.65 -24.77
N THR A 148 7.73 7.83 -24.19
CA THR A 148 7.37 9.01 -23.39
C THR A 148 6.96 8.65 -21.95
N SER A 149 6.46 7.43 -21.73
CA SER A 149 6.03 6.96 -20.42
C SER A 149 7.19 6.70 -19.48
N LYS A 150 6.97 7.07 -18.21
CA LYS A 150 7.82 6.70 -17.07
C LYS A 150 7.04 5.81 -16.09
N SER A 151 5.95 5.20 -16.53
CA SER A 151 5.08 4.36 -15.69
C SER A 151 5.85 3.14 -15.18
N ILE A 152 5.88 2.95 -13.87
CA ILE A 152 6.47 1.77 -13.22
C ILE A 152 5.52 0.58 -13.33
N TYR A 153 4.21 0.82 -13.34
CA TYR A 153 3.19 -0.22 -13.42
C TYR A 153 2.82 -0.65 -14.84
N ALA A 154 3.53 -0.16 -15.86
CA ALA A 154 3.25 -0.55 -17.24
C ALA A 154 3.41 -2.05 -17.51
N ASP A 155 4.31 -2.73 -16.80
CA ASP A 155 4.51 -4.19 -16.88
C ASP A 155 3.32 -5.00 -16.33
N MET A 156 2.56 -4.46 -15.37
CA MET A 156 1.31 -5.06 -14.88
C MET A 156 0.25 -5.18 -15.97
N LEU A 157 0.33 -4.33 -17.01
CA LEU A 157 -0.55 -4.36 -18.17
C LEU A 157 -0.09 -5.36 -19.26
N SER A 158 0.98 -6.11 -19.03
CA SER A 158 1.52 -7.11 -19.96
C SER A 158 0.53 -8.21 -20.41
N PRO A 159 -0.56 -8.55 -19.66
CA PRO A 159 -1.59 -9.44 -20.21
C PRO A 159 -2.30 -8.90 -21.43
N ILE A 160 -2.30 -7.57 -21.67
CA ILE A 160 -2.96 -6.95 -22.83
C ILE A 160 -2.08 -7.16 -24.08
N VAL A 161 -2.70 -7.58 -25.18
CA VAL A 161 -2.01 -7.77 -26.47
C VAL A 161 -1.20 -6.52 -26.86
N GLY A 162 0.06 -6.71 -27.22
CA GLY A 162 0.94 -5.63 -27.68
C GLY A 162 1.46 -4.67 -26.60
N ALA A 163 1.06 -4.86 -25.33
CA ALA A 163 1.48 -3.99 -24.21
C ALA A 163 2.99 -4.05 -23.97
N THR A 164 3.57 -5.24 -23.93
CA THR A 164 5.01 -5.45 -23.70
C THR A 164 5.86 -4.79 -24.79
N GLU A 165 5.48 -4.97 -26.05
CA GLU A 165 6.21 -4.41 -27.21
C GLU A 165 6.08 -2.88 -27.28
N ALA A 166 4.90 -2.34 -26.92
CA ALA A 166 4.68 -0.90 -26.86
C ALA A 166 5.52 -0.27 -25.74
N TYR A 167 5.51 -0.86 -24.54
CA TYR A 167 6.30 -0.37 -23.41
C TYR A 167 7.81 -0.50 -23.65
N ALA A 168 8.26 -1.56 -24.32
CA ALA A 168 9.65 -1.68 -24.76
C ALA A 168 10.04 -0.69 -25.89
N GLY A 169 9.09 0.09 -26.43
CA GLY A 169 9.29 1.02 -27.53
C GLY A 169 9.55 0.35 -28.90
N THR A 170 9.32 -0.96 -29.01
CA THR A 170 9.52 -1.76 -30.23
C THR A 170 8.30 -1.80 -31.14
N ALA A 171 7.10 -1.44 -30.60
CA ALA A 171 5.88 -1.29 -31.36
C ALA A 171 5.19 0.05 -31.03
N SER A 172 4.19 0.44 -31.86
CA SER A 172 3.33 1.59 -31.57
C SER A 172 2.29 1.22 -30.50
N VAL A 173 1.95 2.18 -29.61
CA VAL A 173 0.82 2.05 -28.68
C VAL A 173 -0.52 1.85 -29.37
N ASP A 174 -0.62 2.16 -30.67
CA ASP A 174 -1.82 1.90 -31.46
C ASP A 174 -2.08 0.41 -31.70
N ASN A 175 -1.05 -0.43 -31.50
CA ASN A 175 -1.15 -1.88 -31.63
C ASN A 175 -1.57 -2.55 -30.31
N VAL A 176 -1.72 -1.78 -29.21
CA VAL A 176 -2.17 -2.31 -27.92
C VAL A 176 -3.64 -2.74 -28.03
N GLY A 177 -3.94 -3.92 -27.51
CA GLY A 177 -5.27 -4.53 -27.53
C GLY A 177 -6.26 -3.85 -26.58
N VAL A 178 -6.32 -2.52 -26.57
CA VAL A 178 -7.35 -1.74 -25.91
C VAL A 178 -7.98 -0.80 -26.93
N THR A 179 -9.30 -0.89 -27.09
CA THR A 179 -10.05 -0.12 -28.08
C THR A 179 -11.34 0.46 -27.49
N ALA A 180 -11.81 1.53 -28.11
CA ALA A 180 -13.08 2.19 -27.82
C ALA A 180 -13.96 2.11 -29.08
N PRO A 181 -14.78 1.03 -29.25
CA PRO A 181 -15.67 0.90 -30.41
C PRO A 181 -16.69 2.02 -30.53
N ASP A 182 -17.13 2.57 -29.39
CA ASP A 182 -17.98 3.74 -29.26
C ASP A 182 -17.67 4.47 -27.94
N ASP A 183 -18.37 5.58 -27.66
CA ASP A 183 -18.13 6.45 -26.49
C ASP A 183 -18.34 5.74 -25.14
N TYR A 184 -19.05 4.60 -25.11
CA TYR A 184 -19.45 3.91 -23.88
C TYR A 184 -19.09 2.43 -23.86
N THR A 185 -18.23 1.98 -24.80
CA THR A 185 -17.75 0.61 -24.84
C THR A 185 -16.22 0.59 -24.88
N ILE A 186 -15.61 -0.24 -24.01
CA ILE A 186 -14.17 -0.50 -24.01
C ILE A 186 -13.97 -2.00 -24.21
N GLU A 187 -13.12 -2.36 -25.15
CA GLU A 187 -12.72 -3.74 -25.40
C GLU A 187 -11.24 -3.93 -25.11
N PHE A 188 -10.90 -4.95 -24.31
CA PHE A 188 -9.55 -5.42 -24.09
C PHE A 188 -9.33 -6.77 -24.75
N LYS A 189 -8.18 -6.96 -25.37
CA LYS A 189 -7.71 -8.25 -25.90
C LYS A 189 -6.48 -8.71 -25.16
N LEU A 190 -6.54 -9.92 -24.59
CA LEU A 190 -5.48 -10.50 -23.79
C LEU A 190 -4.65 -11.49 -24.61
N VAL A 191 -3.36 -11.60 -24.26
CA VAL A 191 -2.41 -12.56 -24.86
C VAL A 191 -2.79 -14.00 -24.48
N LYS A 192 -3.29 -14.18 -23.24
CA LYS A 192 -3.77 -15.44 -22.67
C LYS A 192 -4.85 -15.14 -21.63
N PRO A 193 -5.69 -16.12 -21.24
CA PRO A 193 -6.64 -15.90 -20.17
C PRO A 193 -5.95 -15.40 -18.90
N CYS A 194 -6.56 -14.44 -18.21
CA CYS A 194 -6.03 -13.84 -16.99
C CYS A 194 -7.15 -13.70 -15.98
N SER A 195 -7.20 -14.60 -15.02
CA SER A 195 -8.28 -14.70 -14.03
C SER A 195 -8.36 -13.50 -13.06
N TYR A 196 -7.25 -12.81 -12.85
CA TYR A 196 -7.18 -11.61 -12.01
C TYR A 196 -7.23 -10.29 -12.82
N PHE A 197 -7.63 -10.35 -14.08
CA PHE A 197 -7.64 -9.17 -14.96
C PHE A 197 -8.50 -8.03 -14.42
N LEU A 198 -9.64 -8.33 -13.78
CA LEU A 198 -10.47 -7.32 -13.12
C LEU A 198 -9.74 -6.56 -12.02
N LYS A 199 -8.87 -7.25 -11.27
CA LYS A 199 -8.05 -6.63 -10.23
C LYS A 199 -6.99 -5.71 -10.83
N LEU A 200 -6.36 -6.13 -11.94
CA LEU A 200 -5.37 -5.31 -12.65
C LEU A 200 -5.96 -4.01 -13.19
N ILE A 201 -7.12 -4.10 -13.85
CA ILE A 201 -7.75 -2.90 -14.43
C ILE A 201 -8.45 -2.01 -13.40
N ALA A 202 -8.61 -2.46 -12.16
CA ALA A 202 -9.08 -1.64 -11.05
C ALA A 202 -7.93 -0.84 -10.38
N MET A 203 -6.66 -1.14 -10.71
CA MET A 203 -5.52 -0.42 -10.17
C MET A 203 -5.50 1.05 -10.59
N GLN A 204 -4.87 1.88 -9.77
CA GLN A 204 -4.78 3.33 -10.00
C GLN A 204 -4.16 3.72 -11.34
N CYS A 205 -3.20 2.94 -11.84
CA CYS A 205 -2.61 3.17 -13.17
C CYS A 205 -3.60 3.03 -14.34
N CYS A 206 -4.80 2.48 -14.07
CA CYS A 206 -5.90 2.35 -15.03
C CYS A 206 -7.02 3.39 -14.80
N TYR A 207 -6.89 4.29 -13.82
CA TYR A 207 -7.88 5.36 -13.62
C TYR A 207 -7.94 6.25 -14.86
N PRO A 208 -9.15 6.65 -15.29
CA PRO A 208 -9.28 7.48 -16.47
C PRO A 208 -8.63 8.84 -16.26
N SER A 209 -8.06 9.36 -17.32
CA SER A 209 -7.58 10.74 -17.36
C SER A 209 -8.13 11.42 -18.61
N LYS A 210 -8.57 12.69 -18.45
CA LYS A 210 -9.28 13.39 -19.52
C LYS A 210 -8.46 13.44 -20.80
N ALA A 211 -8.96 12.78 -21.84
CA ALA A 211 -8.32 12.75 -23.14
C ALA A 211 -8.13 14.16 -23.71
N GLY A 212 -6.95 14.45 -24.25
CA GLY A 212 -6.59 15.77 -24.78
C GLY A 212 -6.08 16.76 -23.73
N ILE A 213 -6.23 16.50 -22.43
CA ILE A 213 -5.63 17.29 -21.33
C ILE A 213 -4.46 16.55 -20.71
N ALA A 214 -4.67 15.30 -20.30
CA ALA A 214 -3.65 14.45 -19.72
C ALA A 214 -2.81 13.81 -20.84
N THR A 215 -1.60 14.31 -21.04
CA THR A 215 -0.62 13.78 -21.99
C THR A 215 0.72 13.61 -21.30
N ASN A 216 1.61 12.79 -21.85
CA ASN A 216 2.95 12.58 -21.29
C ASN A 216 3.85 13.82 -21.41
N GLU A 217 3.51 14.77 -22.29
CA GLU A 217 4.20 16.06 -22.45
C GLU A 217 3.71 17.13 -21.48
N ASN A 218 2.52 16.99 -20.91
CA ASN A 218 1.95 17.92 -19.94
C ASN A 218 2.20 17.45 -18.52
N GLU A 219 3.40 17.69 -17.98
CA GLU A 219 3.84 17.22 -16.67
C GLU A 219 3.16 17.94 -15.46
N THR A 220 2.25 18.88 -15.69
CA THR A 220 1.63 19.68 -14.62
C THR A 220 0.10 19.62 -14.62
N TRP A 221 -0.52 18.88 -15.53
CA TRP A 221 -1.97 18.83 -15.64
C TRP A 221 -2.65 18.37 -14.34
N TYR A 222 -1.97 17.52 -13.58
CA TYR A 222 -2.51 16.90 -12.36
C TYR A 222 -2.38 17.78 -11.11
N THR A 223 -1.61 18.86 -11.14
CA THR A 223 -1.43 19.80 -10.01
C THR A 223 -2.23 21.09 -10.16
N ASP A 224 -2.75 21.39 -11.35
CA ASP A 224 -3.61 22.54 -11.59
C ASP A 224 -5.10 22.13 -11.45
N PRO A 225 -5.86 22.71 -10.49
CA PRO A 225 -7.29 22.42 -10.32
C PRO A 225 -8.16 22.60 -11.58
N LYS A 226 -7.70 23.36 -12.56
CA LYS A 226 -8.42 23.58 -13.82
C LYS A 226 -8.27 22.45 -14.82
N THR A 227 -7.19 21.69 -14.72
CA THR A 227 -6.85 20.60 -15.63
C THR A 227 -6.91 19.23 -14.96
N ASN A 228 -6.84 19.16 -13.63
CA ASN A 228 -7.09 17.97 -12.83
C ASN A 228 -8.62 17.77 -12.72
N LEU A 229 -9.25 17.33 -13.82
CA LEU A 229 -10.66 16.99 -13.82
C LEU A 229 -10.86 15.63 -13.15
N ALA A 230 -11.83 15.55 -12.26
CA ALA A 230 -12.16 14.37 -11.47
C ALA A 230 -13.45 13.71 -11.97
N ASN A 231 -13.50 12.37 -11.99
CA ASN A 231 -14.70 11.58 -12.24
C ASN A 231 -15.16 10.81 -11.00
N GLY A 232 -14.46 10.95 -9.87
CA GLY A 232 -14.76 10.36 -8.58
C GLY A 232 -15.61 11.25 -7.67
N ALA A 233 -15.69 10.85 -6.38
CA ALA A 233 -16.55 11.47 -5.37
C ALA A 233 -16.17 12.93 -5.04
N PHE A 234 -14.90 13.29 -5.22
CA PHE A 234 -14.38 14.63 -4.91
C PHE A 234 -13.55 15.17 -6.07
N TYR A 235 -13.38 16.49 -6.12
CA TYR A 235 -12.49 17.16 -7.07
C TYR A 235 -11.58 18.16 -6.36
N MET A 236 -10.38 18.32 -6.87
CA MET A 236 -9.38 19.24 -6.32
C MET A 236 -9.75 20.69 -6.59
N THR A 237 -9.67 21.54 -5.55
CA THR A 237 -9.91 22.99 -5.66
C THR A 237 -8.65 23.80 -5.42
N GLU A 238 -7.68 23.25 -4.71
CA GLU A 238 -6.41 23.90 -4.38
C GLU A 238 -5.32 22.85 -4.17
N TYR A 239 -4.12 23.11 -4.64
CA TYR A 239 -2.93 22.28 -4.38
C TYR A 239 -1.76 23.20 -4.01
N VAL A 240 -1.22 23.02 -2.81
CA VAL A 240 -0.04 23.74 -2.32
C VAL A 240 1.04 22.72 -2.04
N GLN A 241 1.98 22.61 -2.97
CA GLN A 241 3.05 21.63 -2.93
C GLN A 241 3.80 21.64 -1.58
N GLY A 242 3.96 20.47 -1.00
CA GLY A 242 4.66 20.29 0.28
C GLY A 242 3.86 20.72 1.51
N GLN A 243 2.62 21.14 1.37
CA GLN A 243 1.78 21.59 2.47
C GLN A 243 0.44 20.86 2.55
N TYR A 244 -0.42 21.05 1.56
CA TYR A 244 -1.76 20.46 1.54
C TYR A 244 -2.40 20.52 0.15
N TYR A 245 -3.50 19.78 0.00
CA TYR A 245 -4.47 20.01 -1.07
C TYR A 245 -5.90 19.99 -0.53
N LYS A 246 -6.81 20.64 -1.23
CA LYS A 246 -8.21 20.70 -0.86
C LYS A 246 -9.07 20.03 -1.90
N LEU A 247 -10.04 19.29 -1.40
CA LEU A 247 -11.06 18.62 -2.19
C LEU A 247 -12.44 19.16 -1.82
N LYS A 248 -13.32 19.18 -2.82
CA LYS A 248 -14.77 19.37 -2.64
C LYS A 248 -15.52 18.20 -3.21
N LYS A 249 -16.70 17.93 -2.64
CA LYS A 249 -17.67 16.99 -3.18
C LYS A 249 -17.96 17.30 -4.63
N ASN A 250 -17.84 16.29 -5.49
CA ASN A 250 -18.15 16.39 -6.91
C ASN A 250 -19.67 16.26 -7.14
N PRO A 251 -20.38 17.33 -7.48
CA PRO A 251 -21.83 17.28 -7.71
C PRO A 251 -22.20 16.49 -8.98
N ASN A 252 -21.22 16.23 -9.84
CA ASN A 252 -21.39 15.49 -11.08
C ASN A 252 -21.06 13.99 -10.94
N TYR A 253 -20.61 13.55 -9.77
CA TYR A 253 -20.41 12.14 -9.48
C TYR A 253 -21.75 11.40 -9.46
N TYR A 254 -21.85 10.26 -10.14
CA TYR A 254 -23.13 9.55 -10.28
C TYR A 254 -23.75 9.12 -8.94
N ASP A 255 -22.94 8.87 -7.92
CA ASP A 255 -23.36 8.50 -6.55
C ASP A 255 -23.19 9.67 -5.56
N ALA A 256 -23.21 10.93 -6.01
CA ALA A 256 -22.98 12.10 -5.17
C ALA A 256 -23.93 12.15 -3.94
N ASP A 257 -25.17 11.67 -4.07
CA ASP A 257 -26.14 11.66 -2.97
C ASP A 257 -25.72 10.76 -1.81
N LYS A 258 -24.85 9.77 -2.02
CA LYS A 258 -24.29 8.89 -0.98
C LYS A 258 -23.07 9.48 -0.28
N VAL A 259 -22.46 10.52 -0.81
CA VAL A 259 -21.28 11.17 -0.25
C VAL A 259 -21.69 12.21 0.77
N TYR A 260 -21.30 12.01 2.01
CA TYR A 260 -21.66 12.90 3.12
C TYR A 260 -20.79 14.17 3.20
N LEU A 261 -19.47 14.02 3.05
CA LEU A 261 -18.51 15.11 3.19
C LEU A 261 -18.65 16.12 2.05
N GLU A 262 -18.52 17.41 2.34
CA GLU A 262 -18.56 18.49 1.35
C GLU A 262 -17.16 19.06 1.05
N ASP A 263 -16.32 19.22 2.08
CA ASP A 263 -14.98 19.78 1.98
C ASP A 263 -13.97 18.89 2.71
N ILE A 264 -12.82 18.63 2.09
CA ILE A 264 -11.72 17.89 2.69
C ILE A 264 -10.42 18.67 2.52
N THR A 265 -9.66 18.81 3.61
CA THR A 265 -8.29 19.30 3.56
C THR A 265 -7.34 18.15 3.86
N VAL A 266 -6.47 17.81 2.93
CA VAL A 266 -5.45 16.77 3.12
C VAL A 266 -4.10 17.45 3.33
N LYS A 267 -3.48 17.20 4.48
CA LYS A 267 -2.20 17.79 4.89
C LYS A 267 -1.06 16.80 4.73
N PHE A 268 0.05 17.29 4.24
CA PHE A 268 1.28 16.51 4.10
C PHE A 268 2.11 16.65 5.38
N ILE A 269 2.10 15.63 6.22
CA ILE A 269 2.90 15.57 7.45
C ILE A 269 3.62 14.22 7.45
N ASP A 270 4.92 14.24 7.15
CA ASP A 270 5.74 13.04 7.01
C ASP A 270 6.19 12.46 8.37
N ASP A 271 6.51 13.32 9.35
CA ASP A 271 6.92 12.86 10.67
C ASP A 271 5.71 12.33 11.46
N ALA A 272 5.77 11.04 11.83
CA ALA A 272 4.68 10.35 12.52
C ALA A 272 4.37 10.94 13.91
N THR A 273 5.35 11.53 14.62
CA THR A 273 5.13 12.20 15.91
C THR A 273 4.45 13.55 15.72
N ALA A 274 4.79 14.26 14.66
CA ALA A 274 4.09 15.49 14.26
C ALA A 274 2.64 15.19 13.87
N ALA A 275 2.37 14.07 13.18
CA ALA A 275 1.01 13.64 12.84
C ALA A 275 0.16 13.37 14.11
N VAL A 276 0.74 12.69 15.12
CA VAL A 276 0.06 12.52 16.43
C VAL A 276 -0.21 13.87 17.10
N SER A 277 0.73 14.81 17.02
CA SER A 277 0.57 16.15 17.59
C SER A 277 -0.54 16.93 16.89
N ALA A 278 -0.59 16.88 15.56
CA ALA A 278 -1.63 17.52 14.76
C ALA A 278 -3.03 16.96 15.09
N TYR A 279 -3.14 15.64 15.31
CA TYR A 279 -4.38 15.03 15.78
C TYR A 279 -4.78 15.53 17.18
N LYS A 280 -3.86 15.52 18.15
CA LYS A 280 -4.10 15.96 19.53
C LYS A 280 -4.50 17.44 19.63
N THR A 281 -4.05 18.27 18.71
CA THR A 281 -4.39 19.70 18.65
C THR A 281 -5.62 19.99 17.80
N ASN A 282 -6.31 18.96 17.29
CA ASN A 282 -7.44 19.07 16.36
C ASN A 282 -7.08 19.80 15.04
N GLU A 283 -5.83 19.74 14.64
CA GLU A 283 -5.40 20.26 13.34
C GLU A 283 -5.77 19.30 12.21
N VAL A 284 -5.83 17.99 12.50
CA VAL A 284 -6.38 16.95 11.63
C VAL A 284 -7.38 16.09 12.41
N ASP A 285 -8.39 15.60 11.69
CA ASP A 285 -9.41 14.69 12.22
C ASP A 285 -9.05 13.21 12.01
N PHE A 286 -8.19 12.94 11.01
CA PHE A 286 -7.66 11.61 10.72
C PHE A 286 -6.14 11.69 10.56
N ALA A 287 -5.44 10.76 11.21
CA ALA A 287 -3.99 10.60 11.08
C ALA A 287 -3.63 9.12 10.92
N THR A 288 -2.68 8.81 10.05
CA THR A 288 -2.28 7.44 9.69
C THR A 288 -0.78 7.22 9.83
N ASN A 289 -0.33 5.96 9.78
CA ASN A 289 1.07 5.54 9.93
C ASN A 289 1.70 6.01 11.24
N LEU A 290 0.95 5.92 12.34
CA LEU A 290 1.35 6.45 13.63
C LEU A 290 2.28 5.48 14.38
N PRO A 291 3.12 6.00 15.31
CA PRO A 291 4.08 5.19 16.06
C PRO A 291 3.40 4.17 16.98
N ALA A 292 4.06 3.05 17.27
CA ALA A 292 3.54 1.96 18.08
C ALA A 292 3.06 2.37 19.49
N TYR A 293 3.65 3.40 20.10
CA TYR A 293 3.21 3.88 21.43
C TYR A 293 1.76 4.39 21.43
N VAL A 294 1.22 4.82 20.29
CA VAL A 294 -0.18 5.26 20.15
C VAL A 294 -1.14 4.13 20.51
N MET A 295 -0.79 2.88 20.20
CA MET A 295 -1.59 1.71 20.60
C MET A 295 -1.87 1.71 22.11
N SER A 296 -0.83 1.85 22.94
CA SER A 296 -0.98 1.85 24.39
C SER A 296 -1.68 3.10 24.93
N GLU A 297 -1.44 4.25 24.31
CA GLU A 297 -2.06 5.53 24.73
C GLU A 297 -3.57 5.59 24.42
N TYR A 298 -3.99 4.97 23.30
CA TYR A 298 -5.38 5.00 22.82
C TYR A 298 -6.11 3.67 22.95
N GLN A 299 -5.52 2.67 23.61
CA GLN A 299 -6.17 1.39 23.83
C GLN A 299 -7.54 1.55 24.52
N GLY A 300 -8.57 0.99 23.89
CA GLY A 300 -9.95 1.07 24.38
C GLY A 300 -10.66 2.40 24.15
N LYS A 301 -10.03 3.36 23.46
CA LYS A 301 -10.68 4.59 23.02
C LYS A 301 -11.24 4.42 21.61
N SER A 302 -12.33 5.13 21.32
CA SER A 302 -13.00 5.13 20.00
C SER A 302 -12.19 5.79 18.87
N ASP A 303 -11.18 6.58 19.22
CA ASP A 303 -10.26 7.22 18.28
C ASP A 303 -9.35 6.22 17.56
N LEU A 304 -9.00 5.10 18.23
CA LEU A 304 -8.02 4.14 17.69
C LEU A 304 -8.63 3.30 16.59
N VAL A 305 -8.06 3.42 15.41
CA VAL A 305 -8.38 2.60 14.25
C VAL A 305 -7.15 1.78 13.87
N LEU A 306 -7.31 0.46 13.86
CA LEU A 306 -6.27 -0.46 13.42
C LEU A 306 -6.62 -0.96 12.02
N GLN A 307 -5.94 -0.40 11.05
CA GLN A 307 -6.16 -0.73 9.65
C GLN A 307 -5.43 -2.02 9.28
N PRO A 308 -6.15 -3.06 8.84
CA PRO A 308 -5.54 -4.24 8.24
C PRO A 308 -4.74 -3.84 6.99
N ASN A 309 -3.59 -4.47 6.78
CA ASN A 309 -2.90 -4.33 5.51
C ASN A 309 -2.52 -5.69 4.90
N ILE A 310 -2.27 -5.70 3.61
CA ILE A 310 -1.87 -6.88 2.85
C ILE A 310 -0.36 -6.96 2.71
N THR A 311 0.36 -6.81 3.84
CA THR A 311 1.82 -6.94 3.92
C THR A 311 2.18 -8.20 4.69
N THR A 312 3.08 -9.00 4.13
CA THR A 312 3.69 -10.12 4.83
C THR A 312 5.18 -9.86 5.04
N ARG A 313 5.65 -10.05 6.28
CA ARG A 313 7.08 -10.08 6.62
C ARG A 313 7.55 -11.52 6.69
N PHE A 314 8.70 -11.80 6.10
CA PHE A 314 9.22 -13.15 6.01
C PHE A 314 10.76 -13.17 5.93
N ILE A 315 11.34 -14.34 6.21
CA ILE A 315 12.74 -14.64 5.91
C ILE A 315 12.80 -15.17 4.48
N LEU A 316 13.66 -14.60 3.67
CA LEU A 316 14.03 -15.12 2.37
C LEU A 316 15.33 -15.89 2.47
N PHE A 317 15.37 -17.11 1.94
CA PHE A 317 16.57 -17.94 1.84
C PHE A 317 17.19 -17.84 0.46
N ASN A 318 18.51 -17.75 0.37
CA ASN A 318 19.19 -17.91 -0.92
C ASN A 318 19.31 -19.40 -1.25
N VAL A 319 18.39 -19.90 -2.07
CA VAL A 319 18.30 -21.35 -2.36
C VAL A 319 19.39 -21.84 -3.31
N THR A 320 20.20 -20.95 -3.85
CA THR A 320 21.32 -21.30 -4.72
C THR A 320 22.60 -21.65 -3.96
N LYS A 321 22.65 -21.36 -2.64
CA LYS A 321 23.83 -21.54 -1.80
C LYS A 321 23.60 -22.58 -0.71
N ALA A 322 24.62 -23.38 -0.41
CA ALA A 322 24.62 -24.22 0.80
C ALA A 322 24.71 -23.32 2.05
N PRO A 323 24.02 -23.66 3.15
CA PRO A 323 23.23 -24.89 3.34
C PRO A 323 21.76 -24.74 2.85
N PHE A 324 21.35 -23.57 2.35
CA PHE A 324 19.96 -23.25 1.99
C PHE A 324 19.50 -23.82 0.66
N ASN A 325 20.36 -24.46 -0.13
CA ASN A 325 19.97 -25.27 -1.28
C ASN A 325 19.28 -26.60 -0.88
N ASN A 326 19.25 -26.93 0.42
CA ASN A 326 18.57 -28.10 0.98
C ASN A 326 17.25 -27.69 1.63
N ASP A 327 16.11 -28.21 1.15
CA ASP A 327 14.78 -27.93 1.68
C ASP A 327 14.61 -28.35 3.13
N LYS A 328 15.24 -29.45 3.58
CA LYS A 328 15.18 -29.89 4.98
C LYS A 328 15.79 -28.86 5.94
N VAL A 329 16.84 -28.15 5.51
CA VAL A 329 17.45 -27.06 6.29
C VAL A 329 16.47 -25.90 6.41
N ARG A 330 15.89 -25.45 5.30
CA ARG A 330 14.94 -24.34 5.30
C ARG A 330 13.70 -24.66 6.12
N ARG A 331 13.14 -25.85 5.95
CA ARG A 331 11.99 -26.34 6.72
C ARG A 331 12.32 -26.43 8.22
N ALA A 332 13.50 -26.94 8.59
CA ALA A 332 13.94 -27.00 9.99
C ALA A 332 13.99 -25.62 10.62
N ILE A 333 14.55 -24.62 9.92
CA ILE A 333 14.59 -23.25 10.40
C ILE A 333 13.20 -22.68 10.54
N SER A 334 12.34 -22.81 9.52
CA SER A 334 10.98 -22.28 9.55
C SER A 334 10.14 -22.87 10.71
N MET A 335 10.26 -24.19 10.97
CA MET A 335 9.54 -24.87 12.05
C MET A 335 10.09 -24.58 13.46
N ALA A 336 11.35 -24.10 13.57
CA ALA A 336 11.97 -23.80 14.85
C ALA A 336 11.67 -22.40 15.38
N LEU A 337 11.03 -21.55 14.58
CA LEU A 337 10.72 -20.15 14.93
C LEU A 337 9.36 -20.06 15.59
N SER A 338 9.29 -19.51 16.80
CA SER A 338 8.05 -19.08 17.43
C SER A 338 7.72 -17.65 16.97
N ARG A 339 6.78 -17.57 16.04
CA ARG A 339 6.33 -16.32 15.42
C ARG A 339 5.66 -15.39 16.43
N ALA A 340 4.87 -15.98 17.34
CA ALA A 340 4.20 -15.22 18.40
C ALA A 340 5.22 -14.52 19.33
N GLU A 341 6.31 -15.22 19.71
CA GLU A 341 7.36 -14.59 20.53
C GLU A 341 8.14 -13.53 19.76
N ILE A 342 8.37 -13.72 18.44
CA ILE A 342 8.99 -12.69 17.60
C ILE A 342 8.11 -11.44 17.55
N CYS A 343 6.80 -11.57 17.30
CA CYS A 343 5.87 -10.43 17.25
C CYS A 343 5.83 -9.65 18.57
N LYS A 344 5.84 -10.32 19.71
CA LYS A 344 5.88 -9.67 21.04
C LYS A 344 7.09 -8.74 21.24
N THR A 345 8.19 -8.97 20.52
CA THR A 345 9.39 -8.11 20.66
C THR A 345 9.26 -6.77 19.97
N VAL A 346 8.33 -6.64 19.02
CA VAL A 346 8.19 -5.43 18.17
C VAL A 346 6.96 -4.60 18.51
N GLY A 347 5.85 -5.22 18.90
CA GLY A 347 4.64 -4.49 19.31
C GLY A 347 3.34 -5.25 19.00
N ASP A 348 2.24 -4.74 19.55
CA ASP A 348 0.91 -5.35 19.44
C ASP A 348 0.24 -5.11 18.07
N ASP A 349 0.84 -4.27 17.22
CA ASP A 349 0.46 -4.06 15.82
C ASP A 349 0.91 -5.19 14.91
N TYR A 350 1.80 -6.09 15.40
CA TYR A 350 2.27 -7.27 14.67
C TYR A 350 1.46 -8.52 15.02
N GLU A 351 0.96 -9.19 14.01
CA GLU A 351 0.27 -10.48 14.12
C GLU A 351 1.13 -11.59 13.51
N ALA A 352 1.35 -12.66 14.28
CA ALA A 352 2.06 -13.84 13.80
C ALA A 352 1.34 -14.47 12.60
N SER A 353 2.09 -14.85 11.56
CA SER A 353 1.57 -15.51 10.38
C SER A 353 2.47 -16.67 9.96
N THR A 354 1.86 -17.81 9.66
CA THR A 354 2.50 -18.96 9.03
C THR A 354 2.27 -19.00 7.53
N GLN A 355 1.43 -18.09 7.01
CA GLN A 355 1.04 -17.95 5.61
C GLN A 355 1.88 -16.88 4.93
N PHE A 356 2.21 -17.10 3.67
CA PHE A 356 2.92 -16.13 2.85
C PHE A 356 1.96 -15.10 2.25
N ILE A 357 0.80 -15.55 1.80
CA ILE A 357 -0.26 -14.65 1.35
C ILE A 357 -0.87 -13.97 2.58
N ALA A 358 -0.95 -12.65 2.55
CA ALA A 358 -1.31 -11.86 3.72
C ALA A 358 -2.71 -12.20 4.24
N LYS A 359 -2.84 -12.23 5.56
CA LYS A 359 -4.06 -12.63 6.30
C LYS A 359 -5.34 -11.89 5.85
N TYR A 360 -5.21 -10.67 5.38
CA TYR A 360 -6.35 -9.83 5.02
C TYR A 360 -6.66 -9.82 3.51
N MET A 361 -5.87 -10.57 2.71
CA MET A 361 -6.12 -10.76 1.28
C MET A 361 -7.46 -11.45 1.05
N LEU A 362 -8.27 -10.92 0.14
CA LEU A 362 -9.54 -11.53 -0.26
C LEU A 362 -9.32 -12.71 -1.22
N SER A 363 -10.11 -13.79 -1.06
CA SER A 363 -9.99 -14.97 -1.91
C SER A 363 -10.83 -14.88 -3.17
N ASN A 364 -12.08 -14.35 -3.04
CA ASN A 364 -13.06 -14.33 -4.12
C ASN A 364 -13.71 -12.96 -4.27
N LEU A 365 -14.04 -12.61 -5.49
CA LEU A 365 -14.83 -11.41 -5.78
C LEU A 365 -16.24 -11.51 -5.16
N GLY A 366 -16.61 -10.50 -4.38
CA GLY A 366 -17.95 -10.34 -3.82
C GLY A 366 -18.33 -11.29 -2.69
N THR A 367 -17.42 -12.12 -2.16
CA THR A 367 -17.73 -13.06 -1.07
C THR A 367 -17.33 -12.57 0.32
N GLY A 368 -16.40 -11.61 0.41
CA GLY A 368 -15.82 -11.12 1.67
C GLY A 368 -14.96 -12.15 2.41
N LYS A 369 -14.74 -13.34 1.84
CA LYS A 369 -13.85 -14.35 2.44
C LYS A 369 -12.40 -13.96 2.24
N LYS A 370 -11.58 -14.30 3.22
CA LYS A 370 -10.14 -14.14 3.16
C LYS A 370 -9.49 -15.41 2.64
N PHE A 371 -8.48 -15.26 1.81
CA PHE A 371 -7.70 -16.39 1.28
C PHE A 371 -7.09 -17.23 2.41
N SER A 372 -6.57 -16.58 3.46
CA SER A 372 -5.97 -17.23 4.62
C SER A 372 -6.93 -18.07 5.45
N ASP A 373 -8.23 -17.74 5.47
CA ASP A 373 -9.23 -18.52 6.23
C ASP A 373 -9.48 -19.89 5.58
N GLU A 374 -9.22 -20.02 4.28
CA GLU A 374 -9.40 -21.24 3.50
C GLU A 374 -8.14 -22.13 3.50
N SER A 375 -6.94 -21.53 3.47
CA SER A 375 -5.67 -22.26 3.41
C SER A 375 -5.24 -22.89 4.74
N GLY A 376 -5.65 -22.30 5.87
CA GLY A 376 -5.24 -22.76 7.19
C GLY A 376 -3.75 -22.49 7.50
N GLU A 377 -3.22 -23.09 8.55
CA GLU A 377 -1.81 -22.92 8.94
C GLU A 377 -0.88 -23.65 7.96
N MET A 378 0.09 -22.91 7.40
CA MET A 378 1.09 -23.45 6.47
C MET A 378 2.32 -24.03 7.16
N VAL A 379 2.64 -23.59 8.39
CA VAL A 379 3.80 -24.07 9.15
C VAL A 379 3.38 -24.37 10.58
N THR A 380 3.56 -25.62 10.99
CA THR A 380 3.45 -26.00 12.40
C THR A 380 4.80 -25.77 13.09
N GLU A 381 4.82 -25.02 14.18
CA GLU A 381 6.00 -24.82 15.01
C GLU A 381 6.30 -26.11 15.78
N ASP A 382 7.39 -26.81 15.42
CA ASP A 382 7.79 -28.09 16.00
C ASP A 382 9.31 -28.22 16.06
N ILE A 383 9.88 -27.94 17.23
CA ILE A 383 11.33 -28.01 17.46
C ILE A 383 11.85 -29.45 17.34
N ALA A 384 11.07 -30.46 17.71
CA ALA A 384 11.50 -31.84 17.63
C ALA A 384 11.63 -32.29 16.17
N LYS A 385 10.64 -31.97 15.35
CA LYS A 385 10.66 -32.21 13.91
C LYS A 385 11.74 -31.40 13.20
N ALA A 386 11.93 -30.14 13.60
CA ALA A 386 13.00 -29.26 13.09
C ALA A 386 14.40 -29.89 13.33
N LYS A 387 14.67 -30.39 14.53
CA LYS A 387 15.92 -31.11 14.84
C LYS A 387 16.10 -32.37 14.00
N SER A 388 15.02 -33.15 13.79
CA SER A 388 15.08 -34.33 12.93
C SER A 388 15.43 -33.97 11.48
N LEU A 389 14.77 -32.98 10.91
CA LEU A 389 15.06 -32.50 9.55
C LEU A 389 16.50 -31.99 9.40
N LEU A 390 16.99 -31.26 10.39
CA LEU A 390 18.36 -30.75 10.39
C LEU A 390 19.38 -31.89 10.47
N ALA A 391 19.11 -32.92 11.28
CA ALA A 391 19.94 -34.14 11.35
C ALA A 391 19.93 -34.93 10.03
N GLU A 392 18.76 -35.06 9.38
CA GLU A 392 18.63 -35.69 8.07
C GLU A 392 19.37 -34.90 6.97
N ALA A 393 19.51 -33.59 7.14
CA ALA A 393 20.29 -32.73 6.26
C ALA A 393 21.82 -32.83 6.51
N GLY A 394 22.25 -33.64 7.48
CA GLY A 394 23.67 -33.86 7.81
C GLY A 394 24.21 -33.03 8.98
N TYR A 395 23.35 -32.33 9.72
CA TYR A 395 23.73 -31.43 10.82
C TYR A 395 23.07 -31.84 12.15
N PRO A 396 23.34 -33.03 12.69
CA PRO A 396 22.70 -33.52 13.93
C PRO A 396 23.03 -32.55 15.09
N ASN A 397 21.99 -32.06 15.77
CA ASN A 397 22.11 -31.05 16.85
C ASN A 397 22.90 -29.79 16.44
N GLY A 398 22.88 -29.42 15.18
CA GLY A 398 23.62 -28.28 14.63
C GLY A 398 25.11 -28.52 14.43
N ALA A 399 25.62 -29.73 14.68
CA ALA A 399 27.04 -30.03 14.52
C ALA A 399 27.47 -29.89 13.05
N GLY A 400 28.50 -29.09 12.81
CA GLY A 400 29.04 -28.82 11.48
C GLY A 400 28.19 -27.85 10.63
N PHE A 401 27.10 -27.30 11.17
CA PHE A 401 26.36 -26.26 10.47
C PHE A 401 27.21 -25.00 10.37
N PRO A 402 27.34 -24.39 9.19
CA PRO A 402 28.15 -23.17 9.04
C PRO A 402 27.51 -21.99 9.79
N THR A 403 28.31 -21.02 10.17
CA THR A 403 27.78 -19.70 10.55
C THR A 403 27.16 -19.06 9.31
N VAL A 404 25.93 -18.59 9.41
CA VAL A 404 25.17 -17.97 8.33
C VAL A 404 24.85 -16.53 8.68
N THR A 405 24.69 -15.69 7.66
CA THR A 405 24.37 -14.27 7.82
C THR A 405 22.88 -14.03 7.65
N TYR A 406 22.32 -13.16 8.49
CA TYR A 406 21.00 -12.59 8.32
C TYR A 406 21.08 -11.10 8.03
N ASN A 407 20.76 -10.70 6.81
CA ASN A 407 20.75 -9.30 6.37
C ASN A 407 19.40 -8.65 6.69
N TYR A 408 19.42 -7.43 7.21
CA TYR A 408 18.20 -6.67 7.53
C TYR A 408 18.45 -5.16 7.49
N PRO A 409 17.40 -4.33 7.23
CA PRO A 409 17.48 -2.87 7.36
C PRO A 409 17.76 -2.45 8.80
N ASN A 410 18.71 -1.55 9.01
CA ASN A 410 19.17 -1.14 10.33
C ASN A 410 18.22 -0.12 11.00
N ASN A 411 16.95 -0.52 11.19
CA ASN A 411 15.97 0.15 12.05
C ASN A 411 15.69 -0.67 13.31
N GLU A 412 15.06 -0.07 14.28
CA GLU A 412 14.84 -0.70 15.60
C GLU A 412 13.99 -1.97 15.50
N GLN A 413 12.90 -1.95 14.74
CA GLN A 413 11.98 -3.08 14.62
C GLN A 413 12.64 -4.28 13.93
N ASP A 414 13.27 -4.08 12.77
CA ASP A 414 13.96 -5.16 12.06
C ASP A 414 15.13 -5.72 12.87
N LYS A 415 15.81 -4.87 13.67
CA LYS A 415 16.86 -5.31 14.61
C LYS A 415 16.33 -6.21 15.72
N LEU A 416 15.19 -5.86 16.32
CA LEU A 416 14.55 -6.68 17.37
C LEU A 416 14.13 -8.05 16.80
N ILE A 417 13.53 -8.07 15.61
CA ILE A 417 13.17 -9.30 14.90
C ILE A 417 14.41 -10.15 14.63
N ALA A 418 15.48 -9.55 14.11
CA ALA A 418 16.74 -10.25 13.81
C ALA A 418 17.35 -10.89 15.06
N GLN A 419 17.37 -10.17 16.18
CA GLN A 419 17.87 -10.68 17.47
C GLN A 419 17.01 -11.84 17.99
N ALA A 420 15.69 -11.77 17.85
CA ALA A 420 14.79 -12.85 18.25
C ALA A 420 15.01 -14.11 17.39
N ILE A 421 15.14 -13.96 16.06
CA ILE A 421 15.48 -15.06 15.15
C ILE A 421 16.82 -15.70 15.53
N GLN A 422 17.88 -14.90 15.74
CA GLN A 422 19.21 -15.38 16.14
C GLN A 422 19.13 -16.21 17.43
N ALA A 423 18.46 -15.67 18.46
CA ALA A 423 18.34 -16.33 19.76
C ALA A 423 17.57 -17.65 19.67
N GLN A 424 16.45 -17.68 18.93
CA GLN A 424 15.63 -18.87 18.76
C GLN A 424 16.37 -19.95 17.98
N LEU A 425 17.03 -19.64 16.88
CA LEU A 425 17.81 -20.59 16.08
C LEU A 425 19.01 -21.14 16.86
N LYS A 426 19.65 -20.31 17.67
CA LYS A 426 20.72 -20.76 18.57
C LYS A 426 20.20 -21.72 19.63
N SER A 427 19.11 -21.38 20.28
CA SER A 427 18.52 -22.20 21.36
C SER A 427 17.90 -23.50 20.83
N ALA A 428 17.13 -23.44 19.75
CA ALA A 428 16.40 -24.60 19.23
C ALA A 428 17.28 -25.56 18.43
N LEU A 429 18.14 -25.04 17.56
CA LEU A 429 18.89 -25.84 16.57
C LEU A 429 20.41 -25.75 16.72
N ASN A 430 20.92 -24.97 17.67
CA ASN A 430 22.35 -24.66 17.84
C ASN A 430 23.01 -24.07 16.56
N ILE A 431 22.25 -23.32 15.77
CA ILE A 431 22.74 -22.62 14.59
C ILE A 431 23.30 -21.24 15.03
N ASN A 432 24.48 -20.88 14.51
CA ASN A 432 25.04 -19.56 14.69
C ASN A 432 24.61 -18.66 13.52
N VAL A 433 23.99 -17.51 13.85
CA VAL A 433 23.56 -16.50 12.88
C VAL A 433 24.34 -15.22 13.17
N GLU A 434 25.01 -14.67 12.17
CA GLU A 434 25.59 -13.32 12.22
C GLU A 434 24.55 -12.30 11.74
N LEU A 435 24.34 -11.25 12.55
CA LEU A 435 23.39 -10.20 12.25
C LEU A 435 24.08 -9.08 11.47
N ASN A 436 23.61 -8.81 10.26
CA ASN A 436 24.16 -7.81 9.38
C ASN A 436 23.14 -6.72 9.08
N GLY A 437 23.04 -5.72 9.98
CA GLY A 437 22.21 -4.54 9.81
C GLY A 437 22.85 -3.53 8.86
N MET A 438 22.12 -3.08 7.85
CA MET A 438 22.60 -2.16 6.82
C MET A 438 21.55 -1.11 6.48
N GLU A 439 21.94 -0.08 5.74
CA GLU A 439 20.99 0.89 5.21
C GLU A 439 19.96 0.20 4.30
N SER A 440 18.69 0.69 4.27
CA SER A 440 17.57 0.01 3.62
C SER A 440 17.81 -0.25 2.14
N GLN A 441 18.29 0.74 1.38
CA GLN A 441 18.56 0.57 -0.05
C GLN A 441 19.75 -0.37 -0.33
N VAL A 442 20.75 -0.38 0.58
CA VAL A 442 21.87 -1.32 0.52
C VAL A 442 21.34 -2.74 0.73
N CYS A 443 20.45 -2.95 1.72
CA CYS A 443 19.82 -4.26 1.97
C CYS A 443 19.07 -4.78 0.73
N VAL A 444 18.30 -3.92 0.07
CA VAL A 444 17.61 -4.25 -1.18
C VAL A 444 18.60 -4.60 -2.29
N SER A 445 19.67 -3.81 -2.47
CA SER A 445 20.68 -4.05 -3.50
C SER A 445 21.43 -5.37 -3.29
N GLU A 446 21.85 -5.67 -2.05
CA GLU A 446 22.49 -6.93 -1.69
C GLU A 446 21.58 -8.14 -1.93
N ARG A 447 20.29 -8.02 -1.60
CA ARG A 447 19.29 -9.04 -1.88
C ARG A 447 19.13 -9.29 -3.37
N LYS A 448 18.92 -8.25 -4.18
CA LYS A 448 18.80 -8.35 -5.65
C LYS A 448 20.07 -8.91 -6.30
N SER A 449 21.24 -8.68 -5.71
CA SER A 449 22.53 -9.20 -6.18
C SER A 449 22.80 -10.64 -5.72
N GLY A 450 21.91 -11.25 -4.92
CA GLY A 450 22.13 -12.59 -4.35
C GLY A 450 23.25 -12.65 -3.28
N ASN A 451 23.63 -11.52 -2.67
CA ASN A 451 24.67 -11.40 -1.68
C ASN A 451 24.12 -11.59 -0.26
N PHE A 452 23.45 -12.70 -0.01
CA PHE A 452 22.90 -13.06 1.29
C PHE A 452 22.84 -14.58 1.45
N ASP A 453 22.75 -15.03 2.70
CA ASP A 453 22.39 -16.39 3.08
C ASP A 453 20.90 -16.44 3.44
N MET A 454 20.53 -15.63 4.43
CA MET A 454 19.14 -15.29 4.79
C MET A 454 18.99 -13.78 4.79
N THR A 455 17.83 -13.27 4.42
CA THR A 455 17.55 -11.84 4.49
C THR A 455 16.12 -11.58 4.92
N ARG A 456 15.93 -10.43 5.59
CA ARG A 456 14.60 -9.89 5.83
C ARG A 456 13.98 -9.46 4.49
N HIS A 457 12.76 -9.88 4.27
CA HIS A 457 11.95 -9.36 3.19
C HIS A 457 10.53 -9.09 3.66
N ASN A 458 9.83 -8.21 2.98
CA ASN A 458 8.39 -8.02 3.07
C ASN A 458 7.83 -7.79 1.68
N TRP A 459 6.58 -8.15 1.53
CA TRP A 459 5.82 -7.85 0.34
C TRP A 459 4.48 -7.26 0.74
N THR A 460 4.11 -6.17 0.11
CA THR A 460 2.77 -5.59 0.14
C THR A 460 2.22 -5.76 -1.26
N ALA A 461 1.08 -6.40 -1.41
CA ALA A 461 0.53 -6.64 -2.72
C ALA A 461 0.18 -5.34 -3.45
N ASP A 462 0.46 -5.29 -4.74
CA ASP A 462 0.13 -4.19 -5.63
C ASP A 462 -1.35 -4.20 -6.03
N TYR A 463 -1.97 -5.39 -6.03
CA TYR A 463 -3.40 -5.60 -6.25
C TYR A 463 -3.94 -6.73 -5.36
N ASP A 464 -5.22 -6.68 -5.03
CA ASP A 464 -5.86 -7.60 -4.09
C ASP A 464 -6.14 -8.98 -4.72
N ASP A 465 -5.06 -9.72 -4.99
CA ASP A 465 -5.12 -11.09 -5.47
C ASP A 465 -3.89 -11.88 -5.01
N ALA A 466 -4.10 -13.15 -4.62
CA ALA A 466 -3.02 -14.04 -4.18
C ALA A 466 -1.93 -14.24 -5.23
N MET A 467 -2.25 -14.09 -6.51
CA MET A 467 -1.26 -14.20 -7.60
C MET A 467 -0.18 -13.14 -7.53
N ASP A 468 -0.44 -11.97 -6.94
CA ASP A 468 0.58 -10.94 -6.72
C ASP A 468 1.73 -11.44 -5.83
N TYR A 469 1.43 -12.29 -4.86
CA TYR A 469 2.43 -12.95 -4.02
C TYR A 469 3.09 -14.13 -4.72
N LEU A 470 2.30 -14.94 -5.42
CA LEU A 470 2.78 -16.19 -5.99
C LEU A 470 3.69 -15.97 -7.21
N LEU A 471 3.35 -15.03 -8.08
CA LEU A 471 4.11 -14.74 -9.29
C LEU A 471 5.53 -14.22 -9.02
N MET A 472 5.79 -13.66 -7.82
CA MET A 472 7.13 -13.23 -7.43
C MET A 472 8.18 -14.34 -7.55
N TRP A 473 7.80 -15.59 -7.31
CA TRP A 473 8.73 -16.71 -7.12
C TRP A 473 8.82 -17.65 -8.31
N THR A 474 8.14 -17.35 -9.41
CA THR A 474 8.28 -18.13 -10.64
C THR A 474 9.73 -18.03 -11.19
N SER A 475 10.16 -19.06 -11.88
CA SER A 475 11.54 -19.17 -12.39
C SER A 475 11.94 -18.02 -13.33
N THR A 476 10.96 -17.34 -13.94
CA THR A 476 11.15 -16.23 -14.89
C THR A 476 10.91 -14.85 -14.28
N SER A 477 10.44 -14.79 -13.03
CA SER A 477 10.15 -13.52 -12.36
C SER A 477 11.40 -12.70 -12.07
N GLY A 478 11.39 -11.42 -12.42
CA GLY A 478 12.43 -10.46 -12.05
C GLY A 478 12.49 -10.15 -10.54
N LEU A 479 11.47 -10.58 -9.77
CA LEU A 479 11.39 -10.42 -8.32
C LEU A 479 11.93 -11.63 -7.56
N ASN A 480 12.30 -12.71 -8.26
CA ASN A 480 12.79 -13.96 -7.65
C ASN A 480 14.24 -13.83 -7.17
N ASP A 481 14.46 -13.01 -6.17
CA ASP A 481 15.79 -12.78 -5.56
C ASP A 481 16.33 -14.04 -4.83
N ALA A 482 15.47 -15.00 -4.50
CA ALA A 482 15.86 -16.28 -3.89
C ALA A 482 16.59 -17.21 -4.87
N GLY A 483 16.38 -17.06 -6.17
CA GLY A 483 16.91 -17.92 -7.23
C GLY A 483 16.17 -19.25 -7.35
N ILE A 484 14.87 -19.27 -7.05
CA ILE A 484 14.01 -20.46 -7.15
C ILE A 484 13.89 -20.87 -8.62
N LYS A 485 14.01 -22.19 -8.87
CA LYS A 485 13.75 -22.81 -10.17
C LYS A 485 13.01 -24.11 -9.92
N ASP A 486 11.69 -24.04 -9.91
CA ASP A 486 10.80 -25.15 -9.59
C ASP A 486 9.68 -25.22 -10.64
N ALA A 487 9.76 -26.19 -11.54
CA ALA A 487 8.82 -26.34 -12.64
C ALA A 487 7.41 -26.72 -12.17
N ASP A 488 7.26 -27.39 -11.02
CA ASP A 488 5.96 -27.72 -10.45
C ASP A 488 5.29 -26.45 -9.91
N TYR A 489 6.08 -25.58 -9.29
CA TYR A 489 5.62 -24.26 -8.82
C TYR A 489 5.21 -23.36 -9.99
N ASP A 490 6.07 -23.26 -11.01
CA ASP A 490 5.80 -22.47 -12.21
C ASP A 490 4.48 -22.91 -12.87
N LYS A 491 4.26 -24.24 -12.95
CA LYS A 491 3.04 -24.79 -13.51
C LYS A 491 1.81 -24.46 -12.69
N LEU A 492 1.87 -24.55 -11.36
CA LEU A 492 0.74 -24.15 -10.50
C LEU A 492 0.38 -22.68 -10.70
N CYS A 493 1.38 -21.78 -10.80
CA CYS A 493 1.15 -20.38 -11.06
C CYS A 493 0.55 -20.12 -12.46
N GLU A 494 1.01 -20.87 -13.47
CA GLU A 494 0.45 -20.77 -14.82
C GLU A 494 -0.99 -21.26 -14.87
N ASP A 495 -1.29 -22.41 -14.25
CA ASP A 495 -2.63 -22.99 -14.18
C ASP A 495 -3.60 -22.05 -13.43
N ALA A 496 -3.18 -21.47 -12.28
CA ALA A 496 -3.97 -20.49 -11.53
C ALA A 496 -4.25 -19.21 -12.32
N THR A 497 -3.29 -18.76 -13.14
CA THR A 497 -3.47 -17.59 -14.00
C THR A 497 -4.54 -17.83 -15.06
N ALA A 498 -4.62 -19.03 -15.62
CA ALA A 498 -5.52 -19.38 -16.71
C ALA A 498 -6.91 -19.85 -16.24
N GLU A 499 -7.05 -20.31 -14.99
CA GLU A 499 -8.31 -20.85 -14.47
C GLU A 499 -9.30 -19.72 -14.13
N LEU A 500 -10.48 -19.76 -14.76
CA LEU A 500 -11.55 -18.79 -14.59
C LEU A 500 -12.60 -19.21 -13.54
N ASP A 501 -12.63 -20.50 -13.15
CA ASP A 501 -13.45 -20.98 -12.05
C ASP A 501 -12.74 -20.63 -10.72
N GLU A 502 -13.27 -19.68 -9.97
CA GLU A 502 -12.65 -19.16 -8.74
C GLU A 502 -12.38 -20.24 -7.69
N THR A 503 -13.26 -21.24 -7.55
CA THR A 503 -13.07 -22.33 -6.56
C THR A 503 -11.89 -23.20 -6.93
N LYS A 504 -11.77 -23.59 -8.20
CA LYS A 504 -10.62 -24.34 -8.69
C LYS A 504 -9.35 -23.52 -8.63
N ARG A 505 -9.43 -22.27 -9.03
CA ARG A 505 -8.33 -21.32 -8.98
C ARG A 505 -7.78 -21.19 -7.55
N ASN A 506 -8.64 -20.96 -6.56
CA ASN A 506 -8.23 -20.87 -5.17
C ASN A 506 -7.53 -22.16 -4.71
N THR A 507 -8.03 -23.32 -5.10
CA THR A 507 -7.38 -24.61 -4.77
C THR A 507 -5.96 -24.66 -5.34
N ILE A 508 -5.75 -24.27 -6.60
CA ILE A 508 -4.44 -24.26 -7.25
C ILE A 508 -3.50 -23.27 -6.54
N MET A 509 -4.00 -22.09 -6.18
CA MET A 509 -3.21 -21.08 -5.46
C MET A 509 -2.82 -21.55 -4.05
N HIS A 510 -3.70 -22.26 -3.32
CA HIS A 510 -3.36 -22.88 -2.04
C HIS A 510 -2.29 -23.96 -2.19
N ASP A 511 -2.35 -24.77 -3.25
CA ASP A 511 -1.31 -25.77 -3.54
C ASP A 511 0.03 -25.10 -3.86
N ALA A 512 0.03 -23.99 -4.57
CA ALA A 512 1.24 -23.21 -4.84
C ALA A 512 1.83 -22.60 -3.57
N GLU A 513 1.01 -22.00 -2.70
CA GLU A 513 1.47 -21.47 -1.41
C GLU A 513 2.00 -22.60 -0.50
N LYS A 514 1.32 -23.74 -0.46
CA LYS A 514 1.77 -24.91 0.30
C LYS A 514 3.13 -25.42 -0.20
N LEU A 515 3.34 -25.50 -1.50
CA LEU A 515 4.63 -25.89 -2.08
C LEU A 515 5.72 -24.88 -1.69
N LEU A 516 5.43 -23.59 -1.80
CA LEU A 516 6.36 -22.49 -1.48
C LEU A 516 6.78 -22.50 -0.01
N VAL A 517 5.82 -22.63 0.92
CA VAL A 517 6.00 -22.39 2.36
C VAL A 517 6.22 -23.69 3.14
N THR A 518 5.43 -24.72 2.85
CA THR A 518 5.41 -25.96 3.65
C THR A 518 6.38 -27.01 3.10
N ASP A 519 6.26 -27.33 1.82
CA ASP A 519 6.96 -28.46 1.23
C ASP A 519 8.42 -28.14 0.93
N LYS A 520 8.71 -26.94 0.43
CA LYS A 520 10.05 -26.47 0.05
C LYS A 520 10.63 -25.41 0.97
N ALA A 521 9.76 -24.70 1.73
CA ALA A 521 10.15 -23.58 2.58
C ALA A 521 11.12 -22.59 1.87
N TYR A 522 10.76 -22.19 0.67
CA TYR A 522 11.54 -21.19 -0.08
C TYR A 522 11.53 -19.85 0.64
N VAL A 523 10.43 -19.56 1.33
CA VAL A 523 10.26 -18.44 2.24
C VAL A 523 9.78 -18.94 3.60
N ALA A 524 10.09 -18.22 4.68
CA ALA A 524 9.56 -18.47 6.02
C ALA A 524 8.75 -17.24 6.48
N PRO A 525 7.42 -17.27 6.34
CA PRO A 525 6.56 -16.19 6.83
C PRO A 525 6.72 -16.01 8.33
N LEU A 526 6.63 -14.76 8.79
CA LEU A 526 6.80 -14.38 10.21
C LEU A 526 5.57 -13.67 10.75
N ALA A 527 5.14 -12.61 10.06
CA ALA A 527 4.13 -11.71 10.56
C ALA A 527 3.45 -10.92 9.45
N THR A 528 2.22 -10.50 9.72
CA THR A 528 1.58 -9.32 9.12
C THR A 528 1.53 -8.21 10.15
N ASN A 529 1.32 -6.96 9.73
CA ASN A 529 1.12 -5.85 10.67
C ASN A 529 -0.12 -5.04 10.29
N LYS A 530 -0.61 -4.26 11.26
CA LYS A 530 -1.69 -3.29 11.07
C LYS A 530 -1.10 -1.90 11.06
N THR A 531 -1.68 -1.01 10.27
CA THR A 531 -1.37 0.41 10.33
C THR A 531 -2.16 1.04 11.45
N ILE A 532 -1.49 1.80 12.30
CA ILE A 532 -2.10 2.51 13.43
C ILE A 532 -2.60 3.86 12.93
N CYS A 533 -3.90 4.09 13.08
CA CYS A 533 -4.57 5.33 12.71
C CYS A 533 -5.34 5.92 13.91
N LEU A 534 -5.58 7.21 13.89
CA LEU A 534 -6.49 7.90 14.77
C LEU A 534 -7.55 8.62 13.94
N LEU A 535 -8.82 8.41 14.29
CA LEU A 535 -9.96 9.12 13.70
C LEU A 535 -10.76 9.80 14.80
N ASN A 536 -11.06 11.08 14.62
CA ASN A 536 -11.90 11.82 15.55
C ASN A 536 -13.27 11.14 15.68
N PRO A 537 -13.71 10.81 16.93
CA PRO A 537 -14.96 10.06 17.17
C PRO A 537 -16.24 10.73 16.68
N LYS A 538 -16.19 12.01 16.28
CA LYS A 538 -17.33 12.67 15.63
C LYS A 538 -17.63 12.14 14.23
N TYR A 539 -16.73 11.29 13.66
CA TYR A 539 -16.88 10.63 12.38
C TYR A 539 -16.96 9.11 12.51
N THR A 540 -17.65 8.50 11.56
CA THR A 540 -17.80 7.06 11.41
C THR A 540 -17.83 6.68 9.92
N GLY A 541 -18.01 5.38 9.61
CA GLY A 541 -18.08 4.91 8.23
C GLY A 541 -16.72 4.91 7.53
N TYR A 542 -15.62 4.91 8.29
CA TYR A 542 -14.30 4.73 7.71
C TYR A 542 -14.17 3.32 7.12
N SER A 543 -13.58 3.26 5.96
CA SER A 543 -13.26 2.03 5.24
C SER A 543 -11.93 2.19 4.54
N PHE A 544 -11.31 1.07 4.17
CA PHE A 544 -10.02 1.04 3.51
C PHE A 544 -10.11 0.12 2.30
N ASP A 545 -9.41 0.47 1.23
CA ASP A 545 -9.19 -0.48 0.16
C ASP A 545 -8.22 -1.59 0.60
N SER A 546 -8.02 -2.58 -0.24
CA SER A 546 -7.12 -3.70 0.04
C SER A 546 -5.66 -3.29 0.22
N SER A 547 -5.23 -2.20 -0.40
CA SER A 547 -3.89 -1.63 -0.22
C SER A 547 -3.74 -0.80 1.06
N GLY A 548 -4.86 -0.62 1.78
CA GLY A 548 -4.90 0.08 3.05
C GLY A 548 -5.07 1.59 2.93
N GLN A 549 -5.55 2.08 1.81
CA GLN A 549 -5.85 3.49 1.61
C GLN A 549 -7.26 3.79 2.10
N ILE A 550 -7.42 4.93 2.81
CA ILE A 550 -8.73 5.28 3.38
C ILE A 550 -9.71 5.75 2.29
N LEU A 551 -10.93 5.21 2.33
CA LEU A 551 -12.00 5.55 1.40
C LEU A 551 -12.87 6.68 1.98
N LEU A 552 -12.47 7.93 1.78
CA LEU A 552 -13.13 9.10 2.39
C LEU A 552 -14.57 9.28 1.95
N LYS A 553 -15.00 8.71 0.82
CA LYS A 553 -16.39 8.78 0.31
C LYS A 553 -17.42 8.14 1.25
N PHE A 554 -17.00 7.23 2.13
CA PHE A 554 -17.88 6.54 3.08
C PHE A 554 -17.91 7.19 4.46
N ILE A 555 -17.02 8.15 4.76
CA ILE A 555 -16.99 8.83 6.06
C ILE A 555 -18.23 9.72 6.20
N LYS A 556 -18.85 9.62 7.37
CA LYS A 556 -20.04 10.41 7.77
C LYS A 556 -19.96 10.80 9.24
N ALA A 557 -20.82 11.73 9.67
CA ALA A 557 -20.91 12.05 11.09
C ALA A 557 -21.32 10.80 11.90
N ALA A 558 -20.74 10.65 13.09
CA ALA A 558 -21.24 9.70 14.08
C ALA A 558 -22.62 10.14 14.57
N GLU A 559 -23.52 9.17 14.85
CA GLU A 559 -24.86 9.42 15.36
C GLU A 559 -24.84 9.91 16.82
#